data_43bcdcfaa484b1af965dc5e44bec9034
#
_entry.id   43bcdcfaa484b1af965dc5e44bec9034
#
_cell.length_a   1.000
_cell.length_b   1.000
_cell.length_c   1.000
_cell.angle_alpha   90.00
_cell.angle_beta   90.00
_cell.angle_gamma   90.00
#
_symmetry.space_group_name_H-M   'P 1'
#
loop_
_entity.id
_entity.type
_entity.pdbx_description
1 polymer ?
#
loop_
_entity_poly.entity_id
_entity_poly.type
_entity_poly.pdbx_seq_one_letter_code
_entity_poly.pdbx_strand_id
1 'polypeptide(L)'
;MIENTDNTDTVQPKVKGRFAPSPTGRMHLGNVFSALLSWLSAKSQGGTWLLRIEDIDPQRSHREYAELIMDDIHWLGLDWDEDPYWQSERGEIYEHYLQQLHERGLTYPCYCTRADILATQAPHESDGRVVYKGTCRNLPPGLHAGPAAIRM
;
A
#
# COMPACT_ATOMS: atom_id res chain seq x y z
N MET A 1 -51.90 19.63 -12.85
CA MET A 1 -50.51 20.09 -12.70
C MET A 1 -49.94 19.33 -11.51
N ILE A 2 -49.12 18.36 -11.76
CA ILE A 2 -48.40 17.57 -10.74
C ILE A 2 -46.95 17.92 -10.97
N GLU A 3 -46.36 18.71 -10.05
CA GLU A 3 -44.93 19.00 -10.04
C GLU A 3 -44.19 17.77 -9.54
N ASN A 4 -43.45 17.14 -10.43
CA ASN A 4 -42.51 16.09 -10.13
C ASN A 4 -41.19 16.75 -9.66
N THR A 5 -40.96 16.83 -8.36
CA THR A 5 -39.70 17.25 -7.74
C THR A 5 -38.94 16.00 -7.26
N ASP A 6 -38.50 15.16 -8.20
CA ASP A 6 -37.47 14.17 -7.90
C ASP A 6 -36.11 14.78 -8.22
N ASN A 7 -35.62 15.63 -7.34
CA ASN A 7 -34.23 16.07 -7.32
C ASN A 7 -33.46 15.17 -6.34
N THR A 8 -33.19 13.93 -6.75
CA THR A 8 -32.23 13.11 -6.08
C THR A 8 -30.84 13.56 -6.54
N ASP A 9 -30.28 14.57 -5.86
CA ASP A 9 -28.87 14.90 -5.92
C ASP A 9 -28.08 13.66 -5.44
N THR A 10 -27.78 12.77 -6.35
CA THR A 10 -26.81 11.68 -6.12
C THR A 10 -25.43 12.33 -5.98
N VAL A 11 -25.03 12.61 -4.73
CA VAL A 11 -23.69 13.06 -4.42
C VAL A 11 -22.73 11.98 -4.88
N GLN A 12 -22.14 12.18 -6.05
CA GLN A 12 -21.10 11.29 -6.57
C GLN A 12 -19.93 11.29 -5.55
N PRO A 13 -19.43 10.12 -5.15
CA PRO A 13 -18.31 10.05 -4.21
C PRO A 13 -17.12 10.80 -4.82
N LYS A 14 -16.60 11.79 -4.10
CA LYS A 14 -15.43 12.55 -4.55
C LYS A 14 -14.25 11.61 -4.75
N VAL A 15 -13.57 11.74 -5.87
CA VAL A 15 -12.38 10.96 -6.18
C VAL A 15 -11.30 11.22 -5.13
N LYS A 16 -10.69 10.15 -4.60
CA LYS A 16 -9.50 10.22 -3.74
C LYS A 16 -8.33 9.52 -4.43
N GLY A 17 -7.30 10.31 -4.80
CA GLY A 17 -6.02 9.80 -5.27
C GLY A 17 -5.01 9.70 -4.13
N ARG A 18 -3.93 8.97 -4.36
CA ARG A 18 -2.86 8.82 -3.36
C ARG A 18 -1.51 8.63 -4.04
N PHE A 19 -0.49 9.27 -3.49
CA PHE A 19 0.90 8.92 -3.71
C PHE A 19 1.48 8.31 -2.41
N ALA A 20 2.19 7.19 -2.52
CA ALA A 20 2.63 6.44 -1.35
C ALA A 20 4.10 6.00 -1.50
N PRO A 21 5.05 6.94 -1.37
CA PRO A 21 6.47 6.65 -1.49
C PRO A 21 7.05 6.02 -0.22
N SER A 22 8.00 5.08 -0.39
CA SER A 22 8.85 4.62 0.70
C SER A 22 10.09 5.53 0.78
N PRO A 23 10.42 6.11 1.96
CA PRO A 23 11.49 7.07 2.11
C PRO A 23 12.85 6.37 2.26
N THR A 24 13.27 5.65 1.22
CA THR A 24 14.52 4.88 1.17
C THR A 24 15.65 5.59 0.42
N GLY A 25 15.41 6.82 -0.03
CA GLY A 25 16.32 7.66 -0.79
C GLY A 25 15.57 8.80 -1.46
N ARG A 26 16.28 9.59 -2.26
CA ARG A 26 15.64 10.67 -3.06
C ARG A 26 14.76 10.10 -4.16
N MET A 27 13.76 10.88 -4.57
CA MET A 27 12.91 10.51 -5.70
C MET A 27 13.72 10.44 -7.00
N HIS A 28 13.39 9.47 -7.83
CA HIS A 28 13.83 9.39 -9.21
C HIS A 28 12.67 9.74 -10.16
N LEU A 29 12.95 9.93 -11.43
CA LEU A 29 11.96 10.36 -12.42
C LEU A 29 10.68 9.47 -12.44
N GLY A 30 10.82 8.17 -12.20
CA GLY A 30 9.67 7.26 -12.13
C GLY A 30 8.73 7.56 -10.95
N ASN A 31 9.28 7.95 -9.79
CA ASN A 31 8.47 8.39 -8.65
C ASN A 31 7.73 9.69 -8.96
N VAL A 32 8.43 10.67 -9.55
CA VAL A 32 7.87 11.95 -9.99
C VAL A 32 6.73 11.74 -10.99
N PHE A 33 6.94 10.87 -11.97
CA PHE A 33 5.92 10.53 -12.96
C PHE A 33 4.67 9.90 -12.32
N SER A 34 4.85 8.97 -11.38
CA SER A 34 3.74 8.34 -10.66
C SER A 34 2.99 9.35 -9.77
N ALA A 35 3.72 10.24 -9.09
CA ALA A 35 3.13 11.34 -8.31
C ALA A 35 2.29 12.25 -9.21
N LEU A 36 2.85 12.73 -10.31
CA LEU A 36 2.18 13.61 -11.26
C LEU A 36 0.90 12.96 -11.83
N LEU A 37 0.97 11.72 -12.30
CA LEU A 37 -0.22 11.06 -12.89
C LEU A 37 -1.32 10.86 -11.85
N SER A 38 -0.98 10.45 -10.63
CA SER A 38 -1.98 10.27 -9.57
C SER A 38 -2.59 11.60 -9.12
N TRP A 39 -1.79 12.67 -9.08
CA TRP A 39 -2.24 14.03 -8.78
C TRP A 39 -3.19 14.56 -9.86
N LEU A 40 -2.80 14.49 -11.13
CA LEU A 40 -3.61 14.90 -12.27
C LEU A 40 -4.94 14.12 -12.30
N SER A 41 -4.90 12.81 -12.10
CA SER A 41 -6.10 11.97 -12.09
C SER A 41 -7.09 12.40 -11.00
N ALA A 42 -6.62 12.75 -9.81
CA ALA A 42 -7.49 13.21 -8.73
C ALA A 42 -7.99 14.63 -8.96
N LYS A 43 -7.07 15.56 -9.25
CA LYS A 43 -7.38 17.01 -9.34
C LYS A 43 -8.21 17.36 -10.56
N SER A 44 -8.05 16.70 -11.71
CA SER A 44 -8.88 16.90 -12.89
C SER A 44 -10.37 16.58 -12.66
N GLN A 45 -10.68 15.81 -11.64
CA GLN A 45 -12.03 15.42 -11.24
C GLN A 45 -12.53 16.18 -10.01
N GLY A 46 -11.83 17.24 -9.58
CA GLY A 46 -12.15 17.99 -8.37
C GLY A 46 -12.00 17.16 -7.09
N GLY A 47 -11.21 16.09 -7.15
CA GLY A 47 -10.95 15.17 -6.05
C GLY A 47 -9.85 15.64 -5.11
N THR A 48 -9.59 14.83 -4.07
CA THR A 48 -8.51 15.00 -3.11
C THR A 48 -7.32 14.11 -3.46
N TRP A 49 -6.11 14.57 -3.17
CA TRP A 49 -4.90 13.78 -3.36
C TRP A 49 -4.12 13.68 -2.05
N LEU A 50 -3.87 12.47 -1.60
CA LEU A 50 -3.30 12.16 -0.30
C LEU A 50 -1.83 11.74 -0.43
N LEU A 51 -1.02 12.10 0.56
CA LEU A 51 0.34 11.62 0.70
C LEU A 51 0.42 10.60 1.84
N ARG A 52 0.98 9.41 1.56
CA ARG A 52 1.27 8.40 2.58
C ARG A 52 2.73 8.00 2.53
N ILE A 53 3.46 8.26 3.58
CA ILE A 53 4.84 7.82 3.73
C ILE A 53 4.86 6.37 4.19
N GLU A 54 5.48 5.48 3.39
CA GLU A 54 5.56 4.04 3.67
C GLU A 54 6.88 3.71 4.38
N ASP A 55 6.94 3.98 5.67
CA ASP A 55 8.11 3.99 6.52
C ASP A 55 8.18 2.83 7.54
N ILE A 56 7.49 1.72 7.28
CA ILE A 56 7.46 0.55 8.19
C ILE A 56 8.74 -0.30 8.17
N ASP A 57 9.68 -0.06 7.25
CA ASP A 57 10.98 -0.72 7.24
C ASP A 57 12.04 0.21 7.87
N PRO A 58 12.33 0.08 9.18
CA PRO A 58 13.21 1.01 9.88
C PRO A 58 14.68 0.91 9.47
N GLN A 59 15.07 -0.16 8.76
CA GLN A 59 16.44 -0.32 8.28
C GLN A 59 16.71 0.49 7.02
N ARG A 60 15.69 0.73 6.20
CA ARG A 60 15.83 1.41 4.90
C ARG A 60 15.11 2.74 4.84
N SER A 61 14.10 2.96 5.70
CA SER A 61 13.30 4.18 5.73
C SER A 61 13.89 5.19 6.70
N HIS A 62 14.16 6.41 6.21
CA HIS A 62 14.71 7.49 7.01
C HIS A 62 13.83 8.73 6.91
N ARG A 63 13.62 9.40 8.06
CA ARG A 63 12.77 10.60 8.16
C ARG A 63 13.23 11.72 7.22
N GLU A 64 14.53 11.92 7.13
CA GLU A 64 15.14 12.93 6.24
C GLU A 64 14.81 12.72 4.76
N TYR A 65 14.72 11.47 4.30
CA TYR A 65 14.27 11.20 2.92
C TYR A 65 12.79 11.46 2.72
N ALA A 66 11.96 11.26 3.73
CA ALA A 66 10.54 11.62 3.65
C ALA A 66 10.37 13.14 3.52
N GLU A 67 11.14 13.93 4.29
CA GLU A 67 11.15 15.38 4.21
C GLU A 67 11.61 15.86 2.82
N LEU A 68 12.70 15.29 2.29
CA LEU A 68 13.15 15.60 0.92
C LEU A 68 12.10 15.23 -0.15
N ILE A 69 11.38 14.13 0.00
CA ILE A 69 10.29 13.76 -0.90
C ILE A 69 9.16 14.79 -0.84
N MET A 70 8.79 15.23 0.35
CA MET A 70 7.76 16.26 0.53
C MET A 70 8.18 17.60 -0.09
N ASP A 71 9.42 18.01 0.11
CA ASP A 71 10.00 19.22 -0.49
C ASP A 71 10.02 19.12 -2.03
N ASP A 72 10.46 18.01 -2.58
CA ASP A 72 10.50 17.77 -4.03
C ASP A 72 9.09 17.83 -4.65
N ILE A 73 8.08 17.21 -4.00
CA ILE A 73 6.68 17.24 -4.46
C ILE A 73 6.13 18.66 -4.41
N HIS A 74 6.35 19.37 -3.31
CA HIS A 74 5.91 20.76 -3.15
C HIS A 74 6.58 21.68 -4.19
N TRP A 75 7.90 21.53 -4.42
CA TRP A 75 8.62 22.26 -5.45
C TRP A 75 8.05 22.05 -6.86
N LEU A 76 7.52 20.85 -7.13
CA LEU A 76 6.84 20.52 -8.39
C LEU A 76 5.42 21.08 -8.47
N GLY A 77 4.89 21.72 -7.43
CA GLY A 77 3.51 22.22 -7.35
C GLY A 77 2.46 21.12 -7.22
N LEU A 78 2.84 19.96 -6.70
CA LEU A 78 1.94 18.82 -6.48
C LEU A 78 1.52 18.76 -5.02
N ASP A 79 0.76 19.76 -4.55
CA ASP A 79 0.32 19.85 -3.17
C ASP A 79 -0.74 18.79 -2.84
N TRP A 80 -0.62 18.19 -1.66
CA TRP A 80 -1.59 17.25 -1.08
C TRP A 80 -2.60 17.96 -0.18
N ASP A 81 -3.76 17.34 0.06
CA ASP A 81 -4.92 18.00 0.66
C ASP A 81 -5.12 17.76 2.17
N GLU A 82 -4.52 16.75 2.75
CA GLU A 82 -4.66 16.38 4.18
C GLU A 82 -3.26 16.23 4.79
N ASP A 83 -3.15 16.15 6.12
CA ASP A 83 -1.85 15.85 6.75
C ASP A 83 -1.29 14.52 6.21
N PRO A 84 0.02 14.43 5.97
CA PRO A 84 0.63 13.21 5.48
C PRO A 84 0.40 12.03 6.41
N TYR A 85 -0.03 10.90 5.87
CA TYR A 85 -0.16 9.66 6.63
C TYR A 85 1.20 8.98 6.76
N TRP A 86 1.63 8.70 7.98
CA TRP A 86 2.82 7.90 8.26
C TRP A 86 2.41 6.46 8.53
N GLN A 87 2.92 5.52 7.77
CA GLN A 87 2.53 4.12 7.88
C GLN A 87 2.97 3.51 9.22
N SER A 88 4.13 3.91 9.75
CA SER A 88 4.64 3.51 11.06
C SER A 88 3.73 3.92 12.24
N GLU A 89 2.95 4.98 12.09
CA GLU A 89 2.03 5.48 13.12
C GLU A 89 0.66 4.77 13.11
N ARG A 90 0.46 3.80 12.22
CA ARG A 90 -0.82 3.12 11.99
C ARG A 90 -0.83 1.64 12.40
N GLY A 91 0.14 1.23 13.21
CA GLY A 91 0.32 -0.16 13.64
C GLY A 91 -0.94 -0.76 14.24
N GLU A 92 -1.59 -0.07 15.18
CA GLU A 92 -2.83 -0.55 15.84
C GLU A 92 -3.99 -0.77 14.85
N ILE A 93 -4.10 0.08 13.83
CA ILE A 93 -5.13 -0.07 12.79
C ILE A 93 -4.85 -1.32 11.95
N TYR A 94 -3.60 -1.56 11.59
CA TYR A 94 -3.22 -2.76 10.82
C TYR A 94 -3.42 -4.04 11.63
N GLU A 95 -3.04 -4.03 12.91
CA GLU A 95 -3.25 -5.16 13.82
C GLU A 95 -4.74 -5.48 13.97
N HIS A 96 -5.58 -4.47 14.16
CA HIS A 96 -7.04 -4.64 14.24
C HIS A 96 -7.61 -5.36 13.00
N TYR A 97 -7.25 -4.92 11.79
CA TYR A 97 -7.74 -5.57 10.57
C TYR A 97 -7.10 -6.94 10.33
N LEU A 98 -5.84 -7.13 10.71
CA LEU A 98 -5.18 -8.44 10.66
C LEU A 98 -5.89 -9.45 11.56
N GLN A 99 -6.27 -9.03 12.76
CA GLN A 99 -7.04 -9.86 13.68
C GLN A 99 -8.40 -10.28 13.09
N GLN A 100 -9.14 -9.36 12.48
CA GLN A 100 -10.39 -9.70 11.80
C GLN A 100 -10.21 -10.71 10.66
N LEU A 101 -9.12 -10.60 9.90
CA LEU A 101 -8.80 -11.56 8.85
C LEU A 101 -8.46 -12.93 9.44
N HIS A 102 -7.73 -12.96 10.55
CA HIS A 102 -7.38 -14.17 11.27
C HIS A 102 -8.64 -14.90 11.79
N GLU A 103 -9.55 -14.19 12.45
CA GLU A 103 -10.81 -14.72 12.97
C GLU A 103 -11.71 -15.31 11.85
N ARG A 104 -11.60 -14.78 10.65
CA ARG A 104 -12.29 -15.28 9.46
C ARG A 104 -11.58 -16.46 8.78
N GLY A 105 -10.43 -16.92 9.32
CA GLY A 105 -9.65 -18.01 8.73
C GLY A 105 -9.00 -17.65 7.38
N LEU A 106 -8.81 -16.35 7.10
CA LEU A 106 -8.26 -15.87 5.85
C LEU A 106 -6.74 -15.69 5.87
N THR A 107 -6.09 -15.99 7.01
CA THR A 107 -4.64 -15.88 7.17
C THR A 107 -4.04 -17.19 7.63
N TYR A 108 -2.77 -17.38 7.31
CA TYR A 108 -1.99 -18.53 7.76
C TYR A 108 -0.52 -18.15 7.99
N PRO A 109 0.20 -18.82 8.92
CA PRO A 109 1.62 -18.60 9.15
C PRO A 109 2.44 -19.22 8.00
N CYS A 110 3.44 -18.48 7.53
CA CYS A 110 4.38 -18.96 6.51
C CYS A 110 5.81 -18.90 7.05
N TYR A 111 6.49 -20.02 7.06
CA TYR A 111 7.85 -20.19 7.56
C TYR A 111 8.92 -20.20 6.46
N CYS A 112 8.49 -20.10 5.19
CA CYS A 112 9.42 -20.07 4.06
C CYS A 112 10.28 -18.82 4.08
N THR A 113 11.58 -18.98 3.95
CA THR A 113 12.52 -17.90 3.65
C THR A 113 12.36 -17.45 2.18
N ARG A 114 12.96 -16.32 1.84
CA ARG A 114 13.01 -15.88 0.45
C ARG A 114 13.76 -16.88 -0.44
N ALA A 115 14.80 -17.52 0.08
CA ALA A 115 15.56 -18.56 -0.64
C ALA A 115 14.68 -19.80 -0.91
N ASP A 116 13.89 -20.24 0.06
CA ASP A 116 12.96 -21.37 -0.12
C ASP A 116 11.92 -21.06 -1.20
N ILE A 117 11.38 -19.86 -1.22
CA ILE A 117 10.39 -19.43 -2.22
C ILE A 117 11.05 -19.43 -3.62
N LEU A 118 12.27 -18.92 -3.74
CA LEU A 118 13.03 -18.92 -4.99
C LEU A 118 13.38 -20.35 -5.46
N ALA A 119 13.77 -21.23 -4.54
CA ALA A 119 14.13 -22.61 -4.85
C ALA A 119 12.95 -23.45 -5.33
N THR A 120 11.72 -23.10 -4.91
CA THR A 120 10.50 -23.81 -5.34
C THR A 120 9.94 -23.33 -6.69
N GLN A 121 10.56 -22.34 -7.31
CA GLN A 121 10.16 -21.84 -8.62
C GLN A 121 10.58 -22.83 -9.72
N ALA A 122 9.58 -23.36 -10.41
CA ALA A 122 9.82 -23.99 -11.69
C ALA A 122 10.23 -22.91 -12.72
N PRO A 123 11.13 -23.20 -13.69
CA PRO A 123 11.71 -22.22 -14.60
C PRO A 123 10.75 -21.66 -15.68
N HIS A 124 9.48 -21.49 -15.40
CA HIS A 124 8.43 -21.30 -16.42
C HIS A 124 7.59 -20.02 -16.32
N GLU A 125 8.00 -19.02 -15.58
CA GLU A 125 7.34 -17.71 -15.77
C GLU A 125 8.24 -16.80 -16.59
N SER A 126 7.77 -16.50 -17.77
CA SER A 126 8.44 -15.68 -18.80
C SER A 126 8.66 -14.21 -18.38
N ASP A 127 8.16 -13.77 -17.23
CA ASP A 127 8.27 -12.39 -16.73
C ASP A 127 9.15 -12.24 -15.48
N GLY A 128 9.80 -13.31 -15.02
CA GLY A 128 10.73 -13.27 -13.88
C GLY A 128 10.09 -12.99 -12.51
N ARG A 129 8.76 -13.04 -12.38
CA ARG A 129 8.08 -12.81 -11.10
C ARG A 129 8.19 -14.00 -10.18
N VAL A 130 8.49 -13.71 -8.91
CA VAL A 130 8.53 -14.70 -7.84
C VAL A 130 7.11 -14.98 -7.36
N VAL A 131 6.54 -16.13 -7.74
CA VAL A 131 5.19 -16.54 -7.30
C VAL A 131 5.29 -17.55 -6.16
N TYR A 132 4.72 -17.19 -5.01
CA TYR A 132 4.61 -18.11 -3.88
C TYR A 132 3.50 -19.13 -4.10
N LYS A 133 3.85 -20.42 -4.10
CA LYS A 133 2.93 -21.54 -4.38
C LYS A 133 2.00 -21.94 -3.22
N GLY A 134 2.04 -21.23 -2.09
CA GLY A 134 1.19 -21.54 -0.93
C GLY A 134 1.67 -22.73 -0.10
N THR A 135 2.94 -23.08 -0.12
CA THR A 135 3.52 -24.27 0.53
C THR A 135 3.10 -24.41 2.00
N CYS A 136 2.98 -23.29 2.75
CA CYS A 136 2.59 -23.32 4.15
C CYS A 136 1.08 -23.19 4.39
N ARG A 137 0.26 -23.00 3.35
CA ARG A 137 -1.18 -22.71 3.51
C ARG A 137 -1.95 -23.81 4.22
N ASN A 138 -1.62 -25.06 3.97
CA ASN A 138 -2.34 -26.24 4.47
C ASN A 138 -1.49 -27.06 5.46
N LEU A 139 -0.46 -26.46 6.07
CA LEU A 139 0.35 -27.18 7.05
C LEU A 139 -0.43 -27.39 8.37
N PRO A 140 -0.30 -28.55 9.00
CA PRO A 140 -0.87 -28.77 10.33
C PRO A 140 -0.33 -27.76 11.36
N PRO A 141 -1.16 -27.29 12.29
CA PRO A 141 -0.68 -26.45 13.39
C PRO A 141 0.45 -27.12 14.18
N GLY A 142 1.48 -26.37 14.52
CA GLY A 142 2.59 -26.83 15.36
C GLY A 142 3.68 -27.62 14.64
N LEU A 143 3.62 -27.77 13.33
CA LEU A 143 4.67 -28.47 12.56
C LEU A 143 5.99 -27.69 12.51
N HIS A 144 5.93 -26.38 12.61
CA HIS A 144 7.09 -25.49 12.64
C HIS A 144 7.06 -24.59 13.86
N ALA A 145 8.24 -24.32 14.45
CA ALA A 145 8.43 -23.35 15.51
C ALA A 145 9.34 -22.22 15.02
N GLY A 146 9.05 -20.99 15.46
CA GLY A 146 9.87 -19.82 15.12
C GLY A 146 9.05 -18.68 14.50
N PRO A 147 9.71 -17.59 14.13
CA PRO A 147 9.05 -16.44 13.50
C PRO A 147 8.45 -16.81 12.16
N ALA A 148 7.20 -16.39 11.94
CA ALA A 148 6.47 -16.66 10.71
C ALA A 148 5.98 -15.35 10.09
N ALA A 149 5.98 -15.27 8.75
CA ALA A 149 5.26 -14.22 8.04
C ALA A 149 3.77 -14.61 7.97
N ILE A 150 2.87 -13.67 8.22
CA ILE A 150 1.44 -13.90 8.02
C ILE A 150 1.09 -13.67 6.55
N ARG A 151 0.41 -14.63 5.95
CA ARG A 151 -0.07 -14.56 4.54
C ARG A 151 -1.58 -14.78 4.47
N MET A 152 -2.14 -14.31 3.37
CA MET A 152 -3.53 -14.55 2.97
C MET A 152 -3.62 -15.49 1.77
#